data_1ed8ba8d4db55b2cbd3a75d73b5ac0c4
#
_entry.id   1ed8ba8d4db55b2cbd3a75d73b5ac0c4
#
_cell.length_a   1.000
_cell.length_b   1.000
_cell.length_c   1.000
_cell.angle_alpha   90.00
_cell.angle_beta   90.00
_cell.angle_gamma   90.00
#
_symmetry.space_group_name_H-M   'P 1'
#
loop_
_entity.id
_entity.type
_entity.pdbx_description
1 polymer ?
#
loop_
_entity_poly.entity_id
_entity_poly.type
_entity_poly.pdbx_seq_one_letter_code
_entity_poly.pdbx_strand_id
1 'polypeptide(L)'
;GSAGPQVCGVSTFSGKSGVQIPSGSSDFRRQDGGGRGRGIIAGGITPSNQDIMDSIEIATLGDSTDFGDLTYGRAIKDVGCSSATRALFGGGYIVGTGDSNAIDFVIISSGGNAFDFGNLNVATLRDGGKVCNSTRGIWASGQIIPSTSPGTTNIIQFVTMATTGDASDFGDLTKDRRDAYGVQSSTRGVFAGQETKNPTSAAVNILDF
;
A
#
# COMPACT_ATOMS: atom_id res chain seq x y z
N GLY A 1 -41.76 7.04 -18.80
CA GLY A 1 -40.56 6.31 -18.54
C GLY A 1 -40.63 5.67 -17.17
N SER A 2 -40.77 4.37 -17.12
CA SER A 2 -40.71 3.61 -15.88
C SER A 2 -39.33 3.84 -15.26
N ALA A 3 -39.29 4.43 -14.08
CA ALA A 3 -38.08 4.40 -13.29
C ALA A 3 -37.74 2.93 -13.05
N GLY A 4 -36.58 2.53 -13.50
CA GLY A 4 -36.06 1.19 -13.17
C GLY A 4 -35.94 1.01 -11.67
N PRO A 5 -35.71 -0.21 -11.22
CA PRO A 5 -35.65 -0.48 -9.78
C PRO A 5 -34.59 0.41 -9.15
N GLN A 6 -35.01 1.15 -8.15
CA GLN A 6 -34.12 2.00 -7.35
C GLN A 6 -33.27 1.08 -6.49
N VAL A 7 -31.98 1.16 -6.67
CA VAL A 7 -31.03 0.52 -5.77
C VAL A 7 -30.57 1.58 -4.77
N CYS A 8 -30.45 1.20 -3.51
CA CYS A 8 -30.07 2.11 -2.45
C CYS A 8 -28.81 2.92 -2.82
N GLY A 9 -28.94 4.24 -2.82
CA GLY A 9 -27.86 5.13 -3.20
C GLY A 9 -27.74 5.44 -4.71
N VAL A 10 -28.61 4.89 -5.54
CA VAL A 10 -28.62 5.14 -6.97
C VAL A 10 -29.96 5.68 -7.40
N SER A 11 -29.98 6.86 -7.97
CA SER A 11 -31.22 7.51 -8.40
C SER A 11 -31.81 6.92 -9.68
N THR A 12 -30.98 6.54 -10.64
CA THR A 12 -31.45 6.01 -11.93
C THR A 12 -30.32 5.27 -12.65
N PHE A 13 -30.70 4.20 -13.32
CA PHE A 13 -29.84 3.59 -14.33
C PHE A 13 -30.09 4.27 -15.67
N SER A 14 -29.13 5.03 -16.13
CA SER A 14 -29.14 5.61 -17.47
C SER A 14 -28.40 4.67 -18.40
N GLY A 15 -29.02 4.31 -19.51
CA GLY A 15 -28.42 3.44 -20.51
C GLY A 15 -27.15 3.99 -21.18
N LYS A 16 -26.82 5.25 -20.94
CA LYS A 16 -25.61 5.89 -21.44
C LYS A 16 -24.46 5.92 -20.44
N SER A 17 -24.74 5.82 -19.16
CA SER A 17 -23.75 5.93 -18.11
C SER A 17 -23.43 4.62 -17.41
N GLY A 18 -23.98 3.54 -17.91
CA GLY A 18 -23.86 2.24 -17.24
C GLY A 18 -24.62 2.20 -15.91
N VAL A 19 -24.64 1.04 -15.34
CA VAL A 19 -25.27 0.81 -14.05
C VAL A 19 -24.41 1.42 -12.96
N GLN A 20 -24.96 2.38 -12.27
CA GLN A 20 -24.38 2.87 -11.04
C GLN A 20 -24.58 1.82 -9.96
N ILE A 21 -23.52 1.20 -9.52
CA ILE A 21 -23.59 0.18 -8.49
C ILE A 21 -23.73 0.87 -7.12
N PRO A 22 -24.55 0.33 -6.20
CA PRO A 22 -24.68 0.88 -4.85
C PRO A 22 -23.33 1.17 -4.19
N SER A 23 -23.29 2.15 -3.34
CA SER A 23 -22.07 2.59 -2.66
C SER A 23 -21.24 1.45 -2.06
N GLY A 24 -21.88 0.42 -1.56
CA GLY A 24 -21.19 -0.75 -1.02
C GLY A 24 -20.30 -1.47 -2.03
N SER A 25 -20.74 -1.56 -3.29
CA SER A 25 -19.91 -2.20 -4.32
C SER A 25 -18.89 -1.22 -4.93
N SER A 26 -19.15 0.07 -4.92
CA SER A 26 -18.15 1.06 -5.27
C SER A 26 -17.08 1.19 -4.18
N ASP A 27 -17.47 1.07 -2.92
CA ASP A 27 -16.54 1.02 -1.80
C ASP A 27 -15.70 -0.27 -1.84
N PHE A 28 -16.32 -1.38 -2.19
CA PHE A 28 -15.61 -2.63 -2.41
C PHE A 28 -14.54 -2.51 -3.51
N ARG A 29 -14.86 -1.88 -4.62
CA ARG A 29 -13.86 -1.60 -5.67
C ARG A 29 -12.75 -0.64 -5.23
N ARG A 30 -13.05 0.24 -4.30
CA ARG A 30 -12.03 1.12 -3.69
C ARG A 30 -11.15 0.38 -2.69
N GLN A 31 -11.70 -0.66 -2.07
CA GLN A 31 -10.94 -1.52 -1.17
C GLN A 31 -10.04 -2.51 -1.93
N ASP A 32 -10.42 -2.87 -3.15
CA ASP A 32 -9.65 -3.81 -3.99
C ASP A 32 -8.40 -3.19 -4.64
N GLY A 33 -7.76 -2.24 -3.99
CA GLY A 33 -6.56 -1.65 -4.51
C GLY A 33 -6.79 -0.59 -5.58
N GLY A 34 -8.00 -0.10 -5.70
CA GLY A 34 -8.31 1.21 -6.32
C GLY A 34 -8.08 1.17 -7.82
N GLY A 35 -7.93 0.88 -8.67
CA GLY A 35 -7.59 1.04 -10.09
C GLY A 35 -8.52 0.27 -11.03
N ARG A 36 -9.77 0.13 -10.72
CA ARG A 36 -10.72 -0.55 -11.59
C ARG A 36 -10.34 -2.00 -11.92
N GLY A 37 -9.76 -2.71 -10.95
CA GLY A 37 -9.32 -4.08 -11.15
C GLY A 37 -7.91 -4.22 -11.70
N ARG A 38 -7.11 -3.18 -11.66
CA ARG A 38 -5.69 -3.22 -12.02
C ARG A 38 -4.83 -3.49 -10.79
N GLY A 39 -3.96 -4.48 -10.86
CA GLY A 39 -2.88 -4.71 -9.91
C GLY A 39 -1.59 -4.08 -10.44
N ILE A 40 -0.79 -3.47 -9.56
CA ILE A 40 0.52 -2.91 -9.92
C ILE A 40 1.56 -3.56 -9.00
N ILE A 41 2.62 -4.07 -9.60
CA ILE A 41 3.75 -4.72 -8.94
C ILE A 41 4.97 -3.85 -9.23
N ALA A 42 5.76 -3.53 -8.21
CA ALA A 42 6.85 -2.58 -8.37
C ALA A 42 8.15 -3.04 -7.70
N GLY A 43 9.27 -2.67 -8.29
CA GLY A 43 10.61 -2.87 -7.75
C GLY A 43 11.08 -4.32 -7.74
N GLY A 44 12.21 -4.55 -7.11
CA GLY A 44 12.82 -5.87 -7.01
C GLY A 44 14.34 -5.78 -6.80
N ILE A 45 15.01 -6.94 -6.71
CA ILE A 45 16.46 -6.99 -6.44
C ILE A 45 17.25 -7.70 -7.54
N THR A 46 16.65 -8.52 -8.36
CA THR A 46 17.40 -9.41 -9.25
C THR A 46 17.47 -8.89 -10.69
N PRO A 47 18.66 -8.76 -11.29
CA PRO A 47 20.01 -9.02 -10.75
C PRO A 47 20.58 -7.88 -9.88
N SER A 48 19.94 -6.72 -9.88
CA SER A 48 20.25 -5.53 -9.08
C SER A 48 18.95 -4.90 -8.62
N ASN A 49 19.00 -3.79 -7.90
CA ASN A 49 17.79 -3.03 -7.58
C ASN A 49 17.05 -2.66 -8.86
N GLN A 50 15.76 -2.99 -8.91
CA GLN A 50 14.89 -2.72 -10.06
C GLN A 50 13.94 -1.57 -9.74
N ASP A 51 13.69 -0.74 -10.72
CA ASP A 51 12.71 0.34 -10.69
C ASP A 51 11.44 0.01 -11.48
N ILE A 52 11.42 -1.09 -12.18
CA ILE A 52 10.33 -1.53 -13.07
C ILE A 52 9.02 -1.67 -12.31
N MET A 53 7.96 -1.21 -12.91
CA MET A 53 6.59 -1.47 -12.48
C MET A 53 5.81 -2.20 -13.57
N ASP A 54 5.18 -3.28 -13.19
CA ASP A 54 4.29 -4.04 -14.05
C ASP A 54 2.83 -3.91 -13.61
N SER A 55 1.92 -3.97 -14.54
CA SER A 55 0.49 -3.99 -14.25
C SER A 55 -0.21 -5.22 -14.83
N ILE A 56 -1.23 -5.68 -14.12
CA ILE A 56 -2.15 -6.73 -14.54
C ILE A 56 -3.59 -6.24 -14.41
N GLU A 57 -4.46 -6.73 -15.29
CA GLU A 57 -5.91 -6.55 -15.15
C GLU A 57 -6.47 -7.75 -14.38
N ILE A 58 -6.94 -7.52 -13.14
CA ILE A 58 -7.39 -8.60 -12.24
C ILE A 58 -8.61 -9.35 -12.79
N ALA A 59 -9.44 -8.68 -13.57
CA ALA A 59 -10.67 -9.23 -14.09
C ALA A 59 -10.49 -10.09 -15.35
N THR A 60 -9.32 -10.11 -15.95
CA THR A 60 -9.03 -10.83 -17.19
C THR A 60 -7.78 -11.69 -17.03
N LEU A 61 -7.69 -12.76 -17.82
CA LEU A 61 -6.46 -13.53 -17.95
C LEU A 61 -5.50 -12.81 -18.89
N GLY A 62 -4.20 -12.93 -18.64
CA GLY A 62 -3.15 -12.37 -19.49
C GLY A 62 -1.86 -12.14 -18.70
N ASP A 63 -0.82 -11.87 -19.45
CA ASP A 63 0.49 -11.51 -18.88
C ASP A 63 0.48 -10.09 -18.34
N SER A 64 1.44 -9.77 -17.50
CA SER A 64 1.68 -8.38 -17.08
C SER A 64 2.14 -7.53 -18.26
N THR A 65 1.87 -6.26 -18.16
CA THR A 65 2.35 -5.25 -19.10
C THR A 65 3.15 -4.20 -18.36
N ASP A 66 4.14 -3.65 -19.03
CA ASP A 66 4.90 -2.52 -18.51
C ASP A 66 3.97 -1.37 -18.11
N PHE A 67 4.15 -0.87 -16.90
CA PHE A 67 3.40 0.27 -16.36
C PHE A 67 4.25 1.54 -16.35
N GLY A 68 5.56 1.43 -16.17
CA GLY A 68 6.54 2.50 -16.02
C GLY A 68 7.55 2.17 -14.93
N ASP A 69 8.25 3.18 -14.41
CA ASP A 69 9.34 3.01 -13.47
C ASP A 69 9.12 3.78 -12.17
N LEU A 70 9.65 3.26 -11.06
CA LEU A 70 9.82 3.99 -9.81
C LEU A 70 10.81 5.14 -9.99
N THR A 71 10.84 6.07 -9.05
CA THR A 71 11.83 7.16 -9.08
C THR A 71 13.27 6.67 -8.97
N TYR A 72 13.48 5.51 -8.38
CA TYR A 72 14.75 4.76 -8.37
C TYR A 72 14.55 3.30 -7.96
N GLY A 73 15.49 2.45 -8.35
CA GLY A 73 15.44 1.02 -8.10
C GLY A 73 15.61 0.66 -6.63
N ARG A 74 14.66 -0.10 -6.10
CA ARG A 74 14.68 -0.64 -4.74
C ARG A 74 13.81 -1.88 -4.60
N ALA A 75 14.14 -2.70 -3.62
CA ALA A 75 13.28 -3.81 -3.24
C ALA A 75 12.09 -3.29 -2.46
N ILE A 76 10.94 -3.35 -3.06
CA ILE A 76 9.67 -3.05 -2.40
C ILE A 76 9.02 -4.37 -2.02
N LYS A 77 8.95 -4.65 -0.74
CA LYS A 77 8.26 -5.82 -0.21
C LYS A 77 7.01 -5.38 0.53
N ASP A 78 5.86 -5.80 0.05
CA ASP A 78 4.56 -5.64 0.72
C ASP A 78 4.26 -4.24 1.28
N VAL A 79 4.71 -3.18 0.64
CA VAL A 79 4.58 -1.80 1.15
C VAL A 79 3.74 -0.89 0.26
N GLY A 80 2.95 -1.46 -0.64
CA GLY A 80 2.02 -0.72 -1.49
C GLY A 80 0.70 -0.38 -0.79
N CYS A 81 0.28 0.86 -0.86
CA CYS A 81 -1.03 1.35 -0.45
C CYS A 81 -1.76 1.93 -1.66
N SER A 82 -3.07 1.81 -1.72
CA SER A 82 -3.81 2.39 -2.84
C SER A 82 -5.15 3.01 -2.45
N SER A 83 -5.52 4.02 -3.19
CA SER A 83 -6.87 4.57 -3.25
C SER A 83 -7.53 4.19 -4.59
N ALA A 84 -8.67 4.80 -4.90
CA ALA A 84 -9.31 4.62 -6.21
C ALA A 84 -8.49 5.18 -7.39
N THR A 85 -7.54 6.06 -7.15
CA THR A 85 -6.83 6.81 -8.21
C THR A 85 -5.32 6.72 -8.13
N ARG A 86 -4.75 6.53 -6.94
CA ARG A 86 -3.31 6.51 -6.69
C ARG A 86 -2.88 5.21 -6.05
N ALA A 87 -1.74 4.68 -6.48
CA ALA A 87 -0.98 3.70 -5.73
C ALA A 87 0.29 4.36 -5.19
N LEU A 88 0.60 4.07 -3.94
CA LEU A 88 1.77 4.57 -3.22
C LEU A 88 2.66 3.41 -2.83
N PHE A 89 3.96 3.60 -2.98
CA PHE A 89 5.00 2.62 -2.64
C PHE A 89 5.97 3.28 -1.66
N GLY A 90 5.88 2.93 -0.38
CA GLY A 90 6.67 3.56 0.68
C GLY A 90 7.78 2.66 1.21
N GLY A 91 8.97 3.23 1.41
CA GLY A 91 10.10 2.50 1.97
C GLY A 91 10.76 1.54 0.99
N GLY A 92 11.36 0.48 1.51
CA GLY A 92 12.07 -0.54 0.75
C GLY A 92 13.56 -0.57 1.05
N TYR A 93 14.28 -1.41 0.31
CA TYR A 93 15.73 -1.63 0.50
C TYR A 93 16.53 -1.40 -0.76
N ILE A 94 17.65 -0.71 -0.62
CA ILE A 94 18.63 -0.48 -1.67
C ILE A 94 19.90 -1.26 -1.34
N VAL A 95 20.26 -2.20 -2.20
CA VAL A 95 21.48 -3.00 -2.02
C VAL A 95 22.71 -2.08 -1.98
N GLY A 96 23.49 -2.22 -0.92
CA GLY A 96 24.68 -1.42 -0.69
C GLY A 96 24.44 -0.08 0.00
N THR A 97 23.20 0.38 0.11
CA THR A 97 22.87 1.65 0.76
C THR A 97 22.08 1.46 2.05
N GLY A 98 21.10 0.54 2.06
CA GLY A 98 20.27 0.28 3.23
C GLY A 98 18.80 0.62 3.00
N ASP A 99 18.13 1.00 4.07
CA ASP A 99 16.70 1.29 4.06
C ASP A 99 16.41 2.63 3.37
N SER A 100 15.34 2.62 2.58
CA SER A 100 14.77 3.80 1.97
C SER A 100 13.58 4.31 2.80
N ASN A 101 13.42 5.60 2.89
CA ASN A 101 12.21 6.24 3.42
C ASN A 101 11.34 6.87 2.33
N ALA A 102 11.75 6.83 1.07
CA ALA A 102 10.99 7.46 0.00
C ALA A 102 9.62 6.82 -0.19
N ILE A 103 8.66 7.65 -0.51
CA ILE A 103 7.32 7.24 -0.95
C ILE A 103 7.16 7.69 -2.40
N ASP A 104 6.98 6.75 -3.30
CA ASP A 104 6.61 7.03 -4.68
C ASP A 104 5.10 6.87 -4.87
N PHE A 105 4.54 7.59 -5.83
CA PHE A 105 3.16 7.37 -6.22
C PHE A 105 2.97 7.34 -7.73
N VAL A 106 1.93 6.65 -8.14
CA VAL A 106 1.45 6.61 -9.53
C VAL A 106 -0.03 6.90 -9.61
N ILE A 107 -0.46 7.38 -10.76
CA ILE A 107 -1.88 7.47 -11.12
C ILE A 107 -2.28 6.15 -11.80
N ILE A 108 -3.11 5.36 -11.14
CA ILE A 108 -3.42 3.98 -11.57
C ILE A 108 -4.05 3.93 -12.96
N SER A 109 -4.83 4.94 -13.34
CA SER A 109 -5.56 4.93 -14.61
C SER A 109 -4.72 5.33 -15.83
N SER A 110 -3.64 6.09 -15.64
CA SER A 110 -2.89 6.66 -16.77
C SER A 110 -1.70 5.82 -17.19
N GLY A 111 -1.13 5.02 -16.31
CA GLY A 111 0.20 4.43 -16.52
C GLY A 111 1.30 5.50 -16.51
N GLY A 112 2.55 5.07 -16.61
CA GLY A 112 3.73 5.93 -16.64
C GLY A 112 4.53 5.90 -15.35
N ASN A 113 5.66 6.59 -15.37
CA ASN A 113 6.61 6.60 -14.28
C ASN A 113 6.03 7.18 -12.99
N ALA A 114 6.56 6.72 -11.88
CA ALA A 114 6.21 7.22 -10.57
C ALA A 114 6.74 8.64 -10.33
N PHE A 115 6.04 9.33 -9.46
CA PHE A 115 6.43 10.65 -8.95
C PHE A 115 6.79 10.53 -7.48
N ASP A 116 7.69 11.39 -7.03
CA ASP A 116 7.96 11.55 -5.61
C ASP A 116 6.69 12.03 -4.88
N PHE A 117 6.35 11.34 -3.81
CA PHE A 117 5.24 11.71 -2.94
C PHE A 117 5.72 12.44 -1.69
N GLY A 118 6.87 12.06 -1.16
CA GLY A 118 7.48 12.47 0.10
C GLY A 118 8.18 11.31 0.78
N ASN A 119 8.35 11.39 2.09
CA ASN A 119 9.14 10.43 2.84
C ASN A 119 8.39 9.85 4.04
N LEU A 120 8.69 8.62 4.39
CA LEU A 120 8.37 8.05 5.70
C LEU A 120 9.22 8.74 6.78
N ASN A 121 8.67 8.92 7.97
CA ASN A 121 9.41 9.47 9.11
C ASN A 121 10.56 8.55 9.54
N VAL A 122 10.33 7.26 9.43
CA VAL A 122 11.33 6.24 9.72
C VAL A 122 11.50 5.37 8.49
N ALA A 123 12.72 5.29 8.00
CA ALA A 123 13.08 4.37 6.94
C ALA A 123 12.88 2.94 7.44
N THR A 124 11.97 2.23 6.82
CA THR A 124 11.72 0.83 7.13
C THR A 124 12.06 -0.02 5.92
N LEU A 125 12.92 -0.97 6.15
CA LEU A 125 13.52 -1.78 5.11
C LEU A 125 12.52 -2.61 4.35
N ARG A 126 11.77 -3.36 5.06
CA ARG A 126 10.89 -4.40 4.55
C ARG A 126 10.03 -4.94 5.69
N ASP A 127 9.07 -5.72 5.29
CA ASP A 127 8.34 -6.57 6.22
C ASP A 127 7.50 -5.76 7.23
N GLY A 128 7.11 -4.53 6.86
CA GLY A 128 6.16 -3.72 7.60
C GLY A 128 4.71 -4.00 7.19
N GLY A 129 3.80 -3.96 8.15
CA GLY A 129 2.37 -4.02 7.88
C GLY A 129 1.89 -2.73 7.19
N LYS A 130 0.95 -2.87 6.28
CA LYS A 130 0.30 -1.73 5.64
C LYS A 130 -1.20 -1.89 5.64
N VAL A 131 -1.89 -0.80 5.79
CA VAL A 131 -3.33 -0.70 5.58
C VAL A 131 -3.65 0.62 4.91
N CYS A 132 -4.72 0.68 4.17
CA CYS A 132 -5.12 1.92 3.51
C CYS A 132 -6.64 2.00 3.34
N ASN A 133 -7.10 3.20 3.11
CA ASN A 133 -8.45 3.47 2.63
C ASN A 133 -8.39 4.57 1.56
N SER A 134 -9.53 5.12 1.18
CA SER A 134 -9.57 6.16 0.14
C SER A 134 -8.85 7.46 0.54
N THR A 135 -8.54 7.67 1.81
CA THR A 135 -7.96 8.91 2.32
C THR A 135 -6.57 8.77 2.91
N ARG A 136 -6.24 7.63 3.49
CA ARG A 136 -4.97 7.40 4.20
C ARG A 136 -4.27 6.15 3.73
N GLY A 137 -2.95 6.25 3.56
CA GLY A 137 -2.01 5.13 3.53
C GLY A 137 -1.28 5.07 4.86
N ILE A 138 -1.19 3.91 5.47
CA ILE A 138 -0.63 3.70 6.80
C ILE A 138 0.39 2.57 6.71
N TRP A 139 1.57 2.82 7.23
CA TRP A 139 2.64 1.83 7.38
C TRP A 139 2.95 1.64 8.86
N ALA A 140 3.07 0.41 9.29
CA ALA A 140 3.34 0.08 10.67
C ALA A 140 4.44 -0.95 10.80
N SER A 141 5.29 -0.82 11.80
CA SER A 141 6.37 -1.75 12.07
C SER A 141 7.44 -1.79 10.97
N GLY A 142 8.26 -2.80 11.00
CA GLY A 142 9.28 -3.08 9.99
C GLY A 142 10.66 -3.24 10.59
N GLN A 143 11.57 -3.69 9.74
CA GLN A 143 12.98 -3.79 10.10
C GLN A 143 13.70 -2.48 9.81
N ILE A 144 14.62 -2.08 10.66
CA ILE A 144 15.52 -0.94 10.50
C ILE A 144 16.94 -1.45 10.34
N ILE A 145 17.70 -0.93 9.37
CA ILE A 145 19.13 -1.20 9.20
C ILE A 145 19.91 0.14 9.28
N PRO A 146 21.08 0.17 9.90
CA PRO A 146 21.76 -0.94 10.54
C PRO A 146 20.98 -1.43 11.77
N SER A 147 20.87 -2.75 11.87
CA SER A 147 20.13 -3.36 12.97
C SER A 147 20.92 -3.24 14.26
N THR A 148 20.93 -2.02 14.83
CA THR A 148 21.20 -1.91 16.25
C THR A 148 20.00 -2.52 16.96
N SER A 149 20.25 -3.41 17.88
CA SER A 149 19.15 -4.04 18.64
C SER A 149 18.19 -2.94 19.19
N PRO A 150 16.89 -3.06 18.96
CA PRO A 150 16.17 -4.26 18.52
C PRO A 150 16.15 -4.51 17.00
N GLY A 151 16.45 -3.56 16.12
CA GLY A 151 16.38 -3.72 14.66
C GLY A 151 14.96 -3.86 14.10
N THR A 152 13.98 -3.61 14.94
CA THR A 152 12.54 -3.58 14.62
C THR A 152 11.91 -2.36 15.25
N THR A 153 10.76 -1.94 14.72
CA THR A 153 10.04 -0.78 15.24
C THR A 153 8.58 -1.10 15.49
N ASN A 154 7.94 -0.36 16.39
CA ASN A 154 6.51 -0.37 16.64
C ASN A 154 5.78 0.83 16.03
N ILE A 155 6.50 1.75 15.41
CA ILE A 155 5.95 3.00 14.88
C ILE A 155 4.88 2.73 13.83
N ILE A 156 3.78 3.46 13.93
CA ILE A 156 2.75 3.57 12.91
C ILE A 156 2.84 4.98 12.33
N GLN A 157 2.95 5.08 11.01
CA GLN A 157 3.03 6.36 10.31
C GLN A 157 2.05 6.38 9.13
N PHE A 158 1.55 7.57 8.79
CA PHE A 158 0.54 7.70 7.76
C PHE A 158 0.76 8.90 6.84
N VAL A 159 0.18 8.82 5.66
CA VAL A 159 0.05 9.94 4.72
C VAL A 159 -1.41 10.12 4.31
N THR A 160 -1.74 11.33 3.86
CA THR A 160 -3.00 11.62 3.19
C THR A 160 -2.85 11.33 1.69
N MET A 161 -3.58 10.35 1.16
CA MET A 161 -3.42 9.84 -0.22
C MET A 161 -3.58 10.92 -1.31
N ALA A 162 -4.37 11.96 -1.05
CA ALA A 162 -4.71 12.98 -2.04
C ALA A 162 -3.64 14.06 -2.23
N THR A 163 -2.80 14.29 -1.22
CA THR A 163 -1.80 15.36 -1.21
C THR A 163 -0.42 14.79 -0.97
N THR A 164 0.56 15.22 -1.76
CA THR A 164 1.96 14.86 -1.56
C THR A 164 2.50 15.50 -0.29
N GLY A 165 3.44 14.84 0.36
CA GLY A 165 4.11 15.30 1.56
C GLY A 165 4.61 14.14 2.41
N ASP A 166 5.41 14.46 3.39
CA ASP A 166 6.00 13.49 4.30
C ASP A 166 4.95 12.84 5.21
N ALA A 167 5.25 11.65 5.66
CA ALA A 167 4.41 10.93 6.60
C ALA A 167 4.37 11.65 7.95
N SER A 168 3.27 11.47 8.63
CA SER A 168 3.08 11.91 10.01
C SER A 168 2.99 10.71 10.94
N ASP A 169 3.35 10.93 12.19
CA ASP A 169 3.17 9.93 13.23
C ASP A 169 1.67 9.65 13.46
N PHE A 170 1.32 8.38 13.53
CA PHE A 170 -0.03 7.92 13.85
C PHE A 170 -0.12 7.37 15.28
N GLY A 171 0.97 6.85 15.80
CA GLY A 171 1.09 6.18 17.09
C GLY A 171 1.93 4.91 16.99
N ASP A 172 1.76 4.01 17.93
CA ASP A 172 2.58 2.82 18.06
C ASP A 172 1.77 1.53 18.12
N LEU A 173 2.34 0.45 17.59
CA LEU A 173 1.88 -0.90 17.87
C LEU A 173 2.20 -1.25 19.34
N THR A 174 1.48 -2.21 19.89
CA THR A 174 1.72 -2.68 21.26
C THR A 174 3.11 -3.27 21.47
N LYS A 175 3.76 -3.73 20.40
CA LYS A 175 5.15 -4.22 20.42
C LYS A 175 5.85 -3.93 19.09
N ASP A 176 7.16 -3.74 19.18
CA ASP A 176 8.06 -3.74 18.02
C ASP A 176 8.05 -5.09 17.32
N ARG A 177 8.00 -5.07 16.00
CA ARG A 177 7.95 -6.27 15.17
C ARG A 177 8.37 -6.01 13.73
N ARG A 178 8.62 -7.08 13.00
CA ARG A 178 8.75 -7.11 11.55
C ARG A 178 7.85 -8.21 10.98
N ASP A 179 7.79 -8.35 9.68
CA ASP A 179 6.96 -9.33 8.98
C ASP A 179 5.47 -9.24 9.42
N ALA A 180 5.02 -8.02 9.70
CA ALA A 180 3.62 -7.78 10.01
C ALA A 180 2.79 -7.69 8.74
N TYR A 181 1.58 -8.18 8.81
CA TYR A 181 0.60 -8.07 7.72
C TYR A 181 -0.55 -7.18 8.16
N GLY A 182 -1.04 -6.38 7.24
CA GLY A 182 -2.21 -5.54 7.47
C GLY A 182 -3.42 -6.04 6.70
N VAL A 183 -4.57 -6.03 7.35
CA VAL A 183 -5.88 -6.19 6.72
C VAL A 183 -6.76 -5.03 7.14
N GLN A 184 -7.64 -4.59 6.27
CA GLN A 184 -8.42 -3.39 6.56
C GLN A 184 -9.86 -3.48 6.08
N SER A 185 -10.68 -2.65 6.72
CA SER A 185 -11.96 -2.18 6.19
C SER A 185 -11.83 -0.69 5.81
N SER A 186 -12.92 -0.06 5.42
CA SER A 186 -12.93 1.38 5.16
C SER A 186 -12.60 2.25 6.37
N THR A 187 -12.76 1.73 7.58
CA THR A 187 -12.65 2.49 8.83
C THR A 187 -11.63 1.95 9.83
N ARG A 188 -11.21 0.70 9.69
CA ARG A 188 -10.32 0.05 10.65
C ARG A 188 -9.23 -0.76 9.93
N GLY A 189 -8.00 -0.63 10.40
CA GLY A 189 -6.88 -1.49 10.05
C GLY A 189 -6.56 -2.45 11.20
N VAL A 190 -6.14 -3.65 10.88
CA VAL A 190 -5.66 -4.64 11.84
C VAL A 190 -4.29 -5.10 11.39
N PHE A 191 -3.33 -5.08 12.31
CA PHE A 191 -1.97 -5.55 12.07
C PHE A 191 -1.72 -6.86 12.82
N ALA A 192 -1.28 -7.87 12.09
CA ALA A 192 -1.04 -9.21 12.60
C ALA A 192 0.38 -9.67 12.33
N GLY A 193 0.93 -10.55 13.20
CA GLY A 193 2.22 -11.20 13.02
C GLY A 193 3.33 -10.39 13.61
N GLN A 194 4.60 -10.76 13.43
CA GLN A 194 5.11 -12.08 13.25
C GLN A 194 6.37 -12.26 14.11
N GLU A 195 7.32 -11.34 14.13
CA GLU A 195 8.58 -11.61 14.79
C GLU A 195 9.12 -10.38 15.53
N THR A 196 9.51 -10.57 16.77
CA THR A 196 10.35 -9.63 17.50
C THR A 196 11.79 -10.14 17.48
N LYS A 197 12.76 -9.26 17.30
CA LYS A 197 14.19 -9.62 17.28
C LYS A 197 14.89 -9.38 18.62
N ASN A 198 14.21 -9.04 19.68
CA ASN A 198 14.83 -8.68 20.95
C ASN A 198 14.36 -9.56 22.10
N PRO A 199 15.27 -10.28 22.76
CA PRO A 199 16.68 -10.57 22.45
C PRO A 199 16.87 -11.73 21.47
N THR A 200 15.84 -12.49 21.20
CA THR A 200 15.82 -13.62 20.27
C THR A 200 14.59 -13.56 19.39
N SER A 201 14.75 -13.98 18.13
CA SER A 201 13.61 -14.09 17.22
C SER A 201 12.54 -14.98 17.82
N ALA A 202 11.36 -14.43 18.06
CA ALA A 202 10.21 -15.15 18.60
C ALA A 202 8.97 -14.81 17.79
N ALA A 203 8.22 -15.82 17.40
CA ALA A 203 6.91 -15.62 16.79
C ALA A 203 5.94 -15.00 17.80
N VAL A 204 5.15 -14.05 17.36
CA VAL A 204 4.14 -13.40 18.19
C VAL A 204 2.75 -13.59 17.58
N ASN A 205 1.76 -13.80 18.41
CA ASN A 205 0.37 -13.97 18.03
C ASN A 205 -0.48 -12.74 18.40
N ILE A 206 0.09 -11.56 18.28
CA ILE A 206 -0.52 -10.31 18.67
C ILE A 206 -1.27 -9.70 17.47
N LEU A 207 -2.48 -9.21 17.74
CA LEU A 207 -3.27 -8.38 16.85
C LEU A 207 -3.36 -6.96 17.42
N ASP A 208 -3.04 -5.96 16.62
CA ASP A 208 -3.25 -4.56 16.93
C ASP A 208 -4.33 -3.97 16.00
N PHE A 209 -5.22 -3.14 16.55
CA PHE A 209 -6.33 -2.55 15.80
C PHE A 209 -6.80 -1.22 16.40
#